data_09b0d5fd4c0c5dec8b91dde485ef70dd
#
_entry.id   09b0d5fd4c0c5dec8b91dde485ef70dd
#
_cell.length_a   1.000
_cell.length_b   1.000
_cell.length_c   1.000
_cell.angle_alpha   90.00
_cell.angle_beta   90.00
_cell.angle_gamma   90.00
#
_symmetry.space_group_name_H-M   'P 1'
#
loop_
_entity.id
_entity.type
_entity.pdbx_description
1 polymer ?
#
loop_
_entity_poly.entity_id
_entity_poly.type
_entity_poly.pdbx_seq_one_letter_code
_entity_poly.pdbx_strand_id
1 'polypeptide(L)'
;LVRAGKSGQIEKLYARVGEPPKPLDLPEMDVPGNLNFNQWMGPLNDPKIHYHPDLCPPISLEPEQNEKLWGAWRWYQETGNGYTADWGAHMFDIAQAAIGMDGSGPVEFIPKGYEGTEYATMKYANGIVMTEQPYREDNANAQGIKFIGDKGWLKVARGYIECSDPSLLPKEEKKVGKGEY
;
A
#
# COMPACT_ATOMS: atom_id res chain seq x y z
N LEU A 1 4.09 12.96 -15.41
CA LEU A 1 3.06 12.88 -16.46
C LEU A 1 1.73 13.44 -15.97
N VAL A 2 1.19 12.96 -14.83
CA VAL A 2 -0.10 13.43 -14.28
C VAL A 2 -0.06 14.92 -13.98
N ARG A 3 0.86 15.41 -13.15
CA ARG A 3 1.02 16.85 -12.84
C ARG A 3 1.30 17.73 -14.07
N ALA A 4 1.86 17.14 -15.13
CA ALA A 4 2.10 17.84 -16.40
C ALA A 4 0.85 17.85 -17.31
N GLY A 5 -0.30 17.36 -16.86
CA GLY A 5 -1.55 17.33 -17.58
C GLY A 5 -1.57 16.43 -18.83
N LYS A 6 -0.65 15.46 -18.92
CA LYS A 6 -0.56 14.58 -20.09
C LYS A 6 -1.75 13.62 -20.20
N SER A 7 -2.34 13.22 -19.07
CA SER A 7 -3.57 12.42 -19.01
C SER A 7 -4.85 13.28 -19.03
N GLY A 8 -4.70 14.61 -19.19
CA GLY A 8 -5.80 15.55 -19.07
C GLY A 8 -6.19 15.83 -17.63
N GLN A 9 -7.43 16.22 -17.40
CA GLN A 9 -7.98 16.39 -16.06
C GLN A 9 -8.28 15.02 -15.46
N ILE A 10 -7.66 14.74 -14.31
CA ILE A 10 -7.90 13.47 -13.60
C ILE A 10 -9.29 13.50 -12.97
N GLU A 11 -10.06 12.45 -13.21
CA GLU A 11 -11.42 12.27 -12.70
C GLU A 11 -11.46 11.24 -11.57
N LYS A 12 -10.71 10.16 -11.73
CA LYS A 12 -10.65 9.07 -10.74
C LYS A 12 -9.32 8.33 -10.73
N LEU A 13 -9.11 7.63 -9.63
CA LEU A 13 -7.92 6.83 -9.36
C LEU A 13 -8.33 5.44 -8.86
N TYR A 14 -7.57 4.42 -9.25
CA TYR A 14 -7.63 3.10 -8.65
C TYR A 14 -6.31 2.86 -7.95
N ALA A 15 -6.33 2.67 -6.63
CA ALA A 15 -5.15 2.38 -5.84
C ALA A 15 -5.29 0.98 -5.23
N ARG A 16 -4.46 0.04 -5.61
CA ARG A 16 -4.44 -1.29 -4.99
C ARG A 16 -3.30 -1.35 -3.99
N VAL A 17 -3.62 -1.57 -2.72
CA VAL A 17 -2.65 -1.67 -1.62
C VAL A 17 -2.51 -3.09 -1.09
N GLY A 18 -3.55 -3.89 -1.10
CA GLY A 18 -3.52 -5.30 -0.67
C GLY A 18 -4.65 -5.66 0.28
N GLU A 19 -4.48 -6.78 0.98
CA GLU A 19 -5.53 -7.32 1.85
C GLU A 19 -5.68 -6.53 3.16
N PRO A 20 -6.88 -6.50 3.75
CA PRO A 20 -7.10 -5.90 5.06
C PRO A 20 -6.32 -6.63 6.15
N PRO A 21 -6.09 -5.98 7.32
CA PRO A 21 -5.43 -6.62 8.44
C PRO A 21 -6.28 -7.78 8.99
N LYS A 22 -5.61 -8.79 9.53
CA LYS A 22 -6.23 -9.91 10.22
C LYS A 22 -6.06 -9.77 11.74
N PRO A 23 -6.96 -10.35 12.55
CA PRO A 23 -6.76 -10.42 13.99
C PRO A 23 -5.52 -11.24 14.34
N LEU A 24 -4.86 -10.91 15.45
CA LEU A 24 -3.76 -11.69 15.98
C LEU A 24 -4.31 -12.98 16.61
N ASP A 25 -4.12 -14.09 15.92
CA ASP A 25 -4.61 -15.43 16.28
C ASP A 25 -3.49 -16.46 16.48
N LEU A 26 -2.24 -15.99 16.62
CA LEU A 26 -1.08 -16.83 16.85
C LEU A 26 -1.08 -17.38 18.27
N PRO A 27 -0.61 -18.63 18.51
CA PRO A 27 -0.44 -19.14 19.85
C PRO A 27 0.67 -18.41 20.60
N GLU A 28 0.51 -18.25 21.91
CA GLU A 28 1.58 -17.73 22.76
C GLU A 28 2.74 -18.72 22.84
N MET A 29 3.97 -18.20 22.74
CA MET A 29 5.19 -18.96 22.85
C MET A 29 6.16 -18.29 23.83
N ASP A 30 7.09 -19.07 24.38
CA ASP A 30 8.12 -18.56 25.27
C ASP A 30 9.03 -17.55 24.56
N VAL A 31 9.26 -16.42 25.22
CA VAL A 31 10.17 -15.39 24.70
C VAL A 31 11.60 -15.89 24.76
N PRO A 32 12.38 -15.88 23.65
CA PRO A 32 13.79 -16.24 23.67
C PRO A 32 14.59 -15.42 24.66
N GLY A 33 15.53 -16.06 25.37
CA GLY A 33 16.31 -15.41 26.42
C GLY A 33 17.18 -14.22 25.98
N ASN A 34 17.44 -14.11 24.67
CA ASN A 34 18.19 -13.03 24.05
C ASN A 34 17.28 -11.94 23.43
N LEU A 35 15.96 -12.02 23.62
CA LEU A 35 15.00 -11.04 23.12
C LEU A 35 14.36 -10.24 24.26
N ASN A 36 14.51 -8.93 24.25
CA ASN A 36 13.68 -8.05 25.07
C ASN A 36 12.37 -7.75 24.34
N PHE A 37 11.38 -8.64 24.47
CA PHE A 37 10.11 -8.52 23.75
C PHE A 37 9.32 -7.26 24.16
N ASN A 38 9.39 -6.83 25.42
CA ASN A 38 8.76 -5.57 25.85
C ASN A 38 9.34 -4.35 25.12
N GLN A 39 10.66 -4.33 24.93
CA GLN A 39 11.29 -3.26 24.17
C GLN A 39 10.95 -3.33 22.68
N TRP A 40 10.82 -4.55 22.13
CA TRP A 40 10.39 -4.77 20.75
C TRP A 40 8.97 -4.27 20.52
N MET A 41 8.05 -4.50 21.44
CA MET A 41 6.68 -4.00 21.36
C MET A 41 6.60 -2.47 21.41
N GLY A 42 7.56 -1.80 22.03
CA GLY A 42 7.55 -0.34 22.15
C GLY A 42 6.31 0.20 22.88
N PRO A 43 5.52 1.09 22.25
CA PRO A 43 4.32 1.67 22.90
C PRO A 43 3.09 0.75 22.88
N LEU A 44 3.14 -0.41 22.25
CA LEU A 44 2.00 -1.32 22.16
C LEU A 44 1.76 -1.97 23.55
N ASN A 45 0.54 -1.90 24.04
CA ASN A 45 0.13 -2.43 25.33
C ASN A 45 -1.14 -3.30 25.28
N ASP A 46 -1.52 -3.77 24.11
CA ASP A 46 -2.67 -4.69 23.96
C ASP A 46 -2.32 -6.03 24.58
N PRO A 47 -3.11 -6.54 25.56
CA PRO A 47 -2.84 -7.83 26.22
C PRO A 47 -2.92 -9.03 25.29
N LYS A 48 -3.46 -8.89 24.09
CA LYS A 48 -3.46 -9.94 23.06
C LYS A 48 -2.11 -10.12 22.40
N ILE A 49 -1.22 -9.13 22.50
CA ILE A 49 0.10 -9.19 21.88
C ILE A 49 1.05 -10.00 22.75
N HIS A 50 1.45 -11.15 22.26
CA HIS A 50 2.40 -12.05 22.89
C HIS A 50 3.45 -12.48 21.87
N TYR A 51 4.53 -13.07 22.34
CA TYR A 51 5.62 -13.51 21.46
C TYR A 51 5.19 -14.69 20.58
N HIS A 52 5.52 -14.56 19.31
CA HIS A 52 5.52 -15.64 18.34
C HIS A 52 6.60 -15.34 17.28
N PRO A 53 7.34 -16.34 16.72
CA PRO A 53 8.39 -16.12 15.74
C PRO A 53 7.87 -15.53 14.40
N ASP A 54 6.61 -15.73 14.04
CA ASP A 54 6.02 -15.06 12.87
C ASP A 54 5.78 -13.58 13.13
N LEU A 55 5.43 -13.22 14.37
CA LEU A 55 5.22 -11.83 14.76
C LEU A 55 6.54 -11.08 14.86
N CYS A 56 7.47 -11.61 15.65
CA CYS A 56 8.82 -11.10 15.84
C CYS A 56 9.83 -12.10 15.24
N PRO A 57 10.15 -11.99 13.95
CA PRO A 57 10.92 -13.01 13.25
C PRO A 57 12.39 -13.04 13.68
N PRO A 58 13.11 -14.13 13.40
CA PRO A 58 14.51 -14.30 13.72
C PRO A 58 15.44 -13.19 13.20
N ILE A 59 15.06 -12.47 12.16
CA ILE A 59 15.80 -11.30 11.68
C ILE A 59 16.03 -10.25 12.76
N SER A 60 15.12 -10.17 13.74
CA SER A 60 15.25 -9.25 14.89
C SER A 60 16.37 -9.68 15.85
N LEU A 61 16.78 -10.94 15.81
CA LEU A 61 17.79 -11.52 16.68
C LEU A 61 19.12 -11.76 15.95
N GLU A 62 19.03 -12.18 14.68
CA GLU A 62 20.18 -12.55 13.84
C GLU A 62 19.99 -11.96 12.43
N PRO A 63 20.13 -10.62 12.26
CA PRO A 63 19.83 -9.94 11.01
C PRO A 63 20.63 -10.47 9.82
N GLU A 64 21.93 -10.70 10.00
CA GLU A 64 22.85 -11.15 8.94
C GLU A 64 22.45 -12.51 8.34
N GLN A 65 21.83 -13.38 9.12
CA GLN A 65 21.38 -14.70 8.67
C GLN A 65 19.96 -14.69 8.13
N ASN A 66 19.15 -13.73 8.53
CA ASN A 66 17.70 -13.74 8.35
C ASN A 66 17.17 -12.49 7.61
N GLU A 67 18.02 -11.73 6.93
CA GLU A 67 17.65 -10.47 6.26
C GLU A 67 16.54 -10.60 5.19
N LYS A 68 16.27 -11.81 4.71
CA LYS A 68 15.18 -12.10 3.76
C LYS A 68 13.84 -12.40 4.44
N LEU A 69 13.83 -12.56 5.76
CA LEU A 69 12.62 -12.86 6.51
C LEU A 69 11.92 -11.56 6.92
N TRP A 70 10.68 -11.41 6.50
CA TRP A 70 9.84 -10.26 6.83
C TRP A 70 8.91 -10.60 7.99
N GLY A 71 8.86 -9.73 9.00
CA GLY A 71 7.98 -9.90 10.15
C GLY A 71 6.50 -9.82 9.76
N ALA A 72 5.74 -10.86 10.14
CA ALA A 72 4.30 -10.88 9.89
C ALA A 72 3.52 -9.88 10.78
N TRP A 73 4.17 -9.23 11.75
CA TRP A 73 3.57 -8.17 12.56
C TRP A 73 2.85 -7.10 11.73
N ARG A 74 3.27 -6.91 10.50
CA ARG A 74 2.65 -5.95 9.55
C ARG A 74 1.20 -6.25 9.26
N TRP A 75 0.82 -7.53 9.29
CA TRP A 75 -0.46 -8.00 8.80
C TRP A 75 -1.53 -8.11 9.86
N TYR A 76 -1.18 -7.95 11.14
CA TYR A 76 -2.12 -8.04 12.26
C TYR A 76 -2.65 -6.66 12.66
N GLN A 77 -3.94 -6.61 13.05
CA GLN A 77 -4.62 -5.40 13.50
C GLN A 77 -3.93 -4.77 14.71
N GLU A 78 -3.50 -5.63 15.64
CA GLU A 78 -2.94 -5.23 16.92
C GLU A 78 -1.52 -4.64 16.80
N THR A 79 -0.82 -4.90 15.70
CA THR A 79 0.59 -4.51 15.57
C THR A 79 0.90 -3.64 14.36
N GLY A 80 0.48 -4.03 13.15
CA GLY A 80 0.88 -3.34 11.91
C GLY A 80 -0.27 -2.80 11.09
N ASN A 81 -1.49 -3.21 11.37
CA ASN A 81 -2.73 -2.79 10.71
C ASN A 81 -2.80 -3.09 9.19
N GLY A 82 -2.07 -4.13 8.74
CA GLY A 82 -2.19 -4.69 7.40
C GLY A 82 -1.60 -3.87 6.27
N TYR A 83 -1.90 -4.27 5.06
CA TYR A 83 -1.41 -3.62 3.84
C TYR A 83 -1.86 -2.17 3.71
N THR A 84 -3.01 -1.80 4.26
CA THR A 84 -3.49 -0.42 4.22
C THR A 84 -2.52 0.53 4.92
N ALA A 85 -1.95 0.13 6.07
CA ALA A 85 -0.96 0.92 6.77
C ALA A 85 0.44 0.81 6.14
N ASP A 86 0.83 -0.39 5.70
CA ASP A 86 2.16 -0.66 5.15
C ASP A 86 2.29 -0.12 3.70
N TRP A 87 1.65 -0.78 2.72
CA TRP A 87 1.70 -0.37 1.32
C TRP A 87 0.85 0.86 0.99
N GLY A 88 -0.22 1.08 1.75
CA GLY A 88 -1.08 2.24 1.57
C GLY A 88 -0.32 3.55 1.75
N ALA A 89 0.62 3.62 2.71
CA ALA A 89 1.50 4.76 2.89
C ALA A 89 2.25 5.14 1.60
N HIS A 90 2.66 4.16 0.79
CA HIS A 90 3.32 4.41 -0.49
C HIS A 90 2.33 4.76 -1.61
N MET A 91 1.27 3.96 -1.76
CA MET A 91 0.37 4.09 -2.90
C MET A 91 -0.53 5.33 -2.78
N PHE A 92 -1.07 5.59 -1.60
CA PHE A 92 -1.91 6.78 -1.38
C PHE A 92 -1.10 8.06 -1.43
N ASP A 93 0.15 8.06 -0.95
CA ASP A 93 1.06 9.20 -1.07
C ASP A 93 1.35 9.54 -2.54
N ILE A 94 1.73 8.55 -3.35
CA ILE A 94 1.95 8.74 -4.79
C ILE A 94 0.67 9.25 -5.49
N ALA A 95 -0.48 8.68 -5.14
CA ALA A 95 -1.77 9.10 -5.69
C ALA A 95 -2.05 10.57 -5.35
N GLN A 96 -1.96 10.92 -4.07
CA GLN A 96 -2.24 12.26 -3.55
C GLN A 96 -1.25 13.30 -4.11
N ALA A 97 0.05 12.97 -4.10
CA ALA A 97 1.08 13.81 -4.71
C ALA A 97 0.81 14.05 -6.20
N ALA A 98 0.44 13.02 -6.95
CA ALA A 98 0.21 13.14 -8.40
C ALA A 98 -0.97 14.06 -8.75
N ILE A 99 -2.04 14.07 -7.94
CA ILE A 99 -3.21 14.94 -8.14
C ILE A 99 -3.07 16.32 -7.48
N GLY A 100 -1.90 16.62 -6.89
CA GLY A 100 -1.61 17.93 -6.30
C GLY A 100 -2.29 18.18 -4.95
N MET A 101 -2.59 17.13 -4.19
CA MET A 101 -3.26 17.22 -2.89
C MET A 101 -2.31 17.12 -1.69
N ASP A 102 -1.03 17.49 -1.86
CA ASP A 102 -0.01 17.40 -0.80
C ASP A 102 -0.37 18.20 0.47
N GLY A 103 -1.10 19.29 0.32
CA GLY A 103 -1.55 20.14 1.44
C GLY A 103 -2.96 19.83 1.94
N SER A 104 -3.57 18.72 1.50
CA SER A 104 -4.96 18.35 1.79
C SER A 104 -5.10 16.84 1.84
N GLY A 105 -6.33 16.34 1.98
CA GLY A 105 -6.65 14.91 1.94
C GLY A 105 -8.07 14.68 1.46
N PRO A 106 -8.50 13.41 1.44
CA PRO A 106 -9.89 13.08 1.19
C PRO A 106 -10.80 13.72 2.24
N VAL A 107 -11.95 14.22 1.80
CA VAL A 107 -12.97 14.83 2.67
C VAL A 107 -14.08 13.86 3.05
N GLU A 108 -14.15 12.72 2.36
CA GLU A 108 -15.11 11.66 2.64
C GLU A 108 -14.47 10.30 2.44
N PHE A 109 -14.71 9.38 3.39
CA PHE A 109 -14.28 7.98 3.33
C PHE A 109 -15.52 7.09 3.41
N ILE A 110 -15.69 6.23 2.40
CA ILE A 110 -16.80 5.28 2.35
C ILE A 110 -16.18 3.87 2.43
N PRO A 111 -16.42 3.12 3.50
CA PRO A 111 -15.88 1.77 3.62
C PRO A 111 -16.53 0.81 2.60
N LYS A 112 -15.78 -0.22 2.23
CA LYS A 112 -16.32 -1.31 1.41
C LYS A 112 -17.54 -1.93 2.07
N GLY A 113 -18.59 -2.13 1.28
CA GLY A 113 -19.86 -2.70 1.71
C GLY A 113 -20.87 -1.69 2.28
N TYR A 114 -20.45 -0.47 2.59
CA TYR A 114 -21.38 0.57 3.04
C TYR A 114 -22.29 1.01 1.87
N GLU A 115 -23.59 0.97 2.06
CA GLU A 115 -24.60 1.30 1.04
C GLU A 115 -24.36 0.61 -0.32
N GLY A 116 -23.85 -0.63 -0.31
CA GLY A 116 -23.59 -1.40 -1.52
C GLY A 116 -22.29 -1.03 -2.25
N THR A 117 -21.43 -0.20 -1.66
CA THR A 117 -20.12 0.16 -2.22
C THR A 117 -19.23 -1.06 -2.37
N GLU A 118 -18.79 -1.37 -3.59
CA GLU A 118 -17.96 -2.54 -3.88
C GLU A 118 -16.53 -2.40 -3.34
N TYR A 119 -15.99 -1.18 -3.37
CA TYR A 119 -14.61 -0.86 -2.96
C TYR A 119 -14.58 0.29 -1.96
N ALA A 120 -13.63 0.26 -1.04
CA ALA A 120 -13.38 1.42 -0.19
C ALA A 120 -13.08 2.65 -1.05
N THR A 121 -13.77 3.74 -0.77
CA THR A 121 -13.79 4.94 -1.63
C THR A 121 -13.40 6.17 -0.83
N MET A 122 -12.55 6.99 -1.41
CA MET A 122 -12.09 8.26 -0.88
C MET A 122 -12.45 9.36 -1.86
N LYS A 123 -13.15 10.41 -1.40
CA LYS A 123 -13.52 11.55 -2.24
C LYS A 123 -12.72 12.78 -1.81
N TYR A 124 -12.19 13.50 -2.78
CA TYR A 124 -11.47 14.75 -2.59
C TYR A 124 -12.38 15.96 -2.84
N ALA A 125 -12.08 17.09 -2.19
CA ALA A 125 -12.85 18.32 -2.32
C ALA A 125 -12.93 18.86 -3.76
N ASN A 126 -11.97 18.52 -4.61
CA ASN A 126 -11.94 18.88 -6.04
C ASN A 126 -12.76 17.95 -6.94
N GLY A 127 -13.50 16.99 -6.36
CA GLY A 127 -14.35 16.04 -7.09
C GLY A 127 -13.65 14.77 -7.56
N ILE A 128 -12.33 14.65 -7.40
CA ILE A 128 -11.60 13.42 -7.72
C ILE A 128 -12.01 12.31 -6.76
N VAL A 129 -12.22 11.10 -7.29
CA VAL A 129 -12.56 9.91 -6.53
C VAL A 129 -11.44 8.87 -6.62
N MET A 130 -10.95 8.40 -5.50
CA MET A 130 -10.00 7.28 -5.39
C MET A 130 -10.70 6.07 -4.78
N THR A 131 -10.50 4.89 -5.38
CA THR A 131 -11.03 3.63 -4.86
C THR A 131 -9.91 2.62 -4.63
N GLU A 132 -9.99 1.86 -3.52
CA GLU A 132 -9.06 0.75 -3.26
C GLU A 132 -9.51 -0.48 -4.05
N GLN A 133 -9.05 -0.61 -5.30
CA GLN A 133 -9.40 -1.70 -6.21
C GLN A 133 -8.22 -2.05 -7.14
N PRO A 134 -8.27 -3.18 -7.84
CA PRO A 134 -7.25 -3.54 -8.82
C PRO A 134 -7.00 -2.42 -9.83
N TYR A 135 -5.73 -2.07 -9.99
CA TYR A 135 -5.31 -1.05 -10.96
C TYR A 135 -5.00 -1.64 -12.36
N ARG A 136 -4.90 -2.98 -12.45
CA ARG A 136 -4.67 -3.73 -13.69
C ARG A 136 -5.43 -5.06 -13.66
N GLU A 137 -5.86 -5.51 -14.83
CA GLU A 137 -6.73 -6.66 -14.99
C GLU A 137 -5.96 -8.00 -14.97
N ASP A 138 -4.72 -8.01 -15.47
CA ASP A 138 -3.85 -9.20 -15.60
C ASP A 138 -3.25 -9.65 -14.25
N ASN A 139 -3.25 -8.79 -13.25
CA ASN A 139 -2.84 -9.12 -11.88
C ASN A 139 -3.58 -8.24 -10.86
N ALA A 140 -4.73 -8.70 -10.42
CA ALA A 140 -5.58 -7.98 -9.47
C ALA A 140 -4.95 -7.77 -8.07
N ASN A 141 -3.94 -8.57 -7.71
CA ASN A 141 -3.25 -8.49 -6.42
C ASN A 141 -2.01 -7.59 -6.44
N ALA A 142 -1.57 -7.16 -7.61
CA ALA A 142 -0.42 -6.26 -7.70
C ALA A 142 -0.73 -4.91 -7.07
N GLN A 143 0.19 -4.39 -6.23
CA GLN A 143 0.10 -3.04 -5.69
C GLN A 143 0.48 -2.03 -6.76
N GLY A 144 -0.29 -0.95 -6.84
CA GLY A 144 -0.07 0.10 -7.82
C GLY A 144 -1.27 1.02 -7.96
N ILE A 145 -1.15 1.96 -8.88
CA ILE A 145 -2.15 3.01 -9.09
C ILE A 145 -2.49 3.12 -10.57
N LYS A 146 -3.78 3.33 -10.89
CA LYS A 146 -4.26 3.75 -12.21
C LYS A 146 -4.88 5.14 -12.07
N PHE A 147 -4.34 6.09 -12.79
CA PHE A 147 -4.91 7.43 -12.97
C PHE A 147 -5.76 7.44 -14.22
N ILE A 148 -6.97 7.98 -14.14
CA ILE A 148 -7.92 8.04 -15.25
C ILE A 148 -8.33 9.50 -15.41
N GLY A 149 -8.04 10.06 -16.56
CA GLY A 149 -8.39 11.42 -16.94
C GLY A 149 -9.10 11.47 -18.30
N ASP A 150 -9.57 12.65 -18.66
CA ASP A 150 -10.36 12.90 -19.87
C ASP A 150 -9.59 12.67 -21.19
N LYS A 151 -8.22 12.64 -21.15
CA LYS A 151 -7.36 12.39 -22.31
C LYS A 151 -6.68 11.02 -22.31
N GLY A 152 -6.88 10.23 -21.26
CA GLY A 152 -6.31 8.90 -21.17
C GLY A 152 -5.98 8.46 -19.76
N TRP A 153 -5.31 7.33 -19.66
CA TRP A 153 -4.98 6.73 -18.37
C TRP A 153 -3.47 6.45 -18.25
N LEU A 154 -3.01 6.38 -17.01
CA LEU A 154 -1.66 5.98 -16.62
C LEU A 154 -1.75 4.96 -15.51
N LYS A 155 -1.03 3.83 -15.63
CA LYS A 155 -0.80 2.86 -14.56
C LYS A 155 0.64 2.97 -14.10
N VAL A 156 0.88 2.92 -12.80
CA VAL A 156 2.21 2.98 -12.20
C VAL A 156 2.32 2.09 -10.97
N ALA A 157 3.45 1.40 -10.87
CA ALA A 157 3.88 0.65 -9.70
C ALA A 157 5.41 0.61 -9.67
N ARG A 158 5.99 -0.05 -8.65
CA ARG A 158 7.45 -0.26 -8.62
C ARG A 158 7.89 -1.08 -9.84
N GLY A 159 8.78 -0.52 -10.66
CA GLY A 159 9.28 -1.16 -11.87
C GLY A 159 8.24 -1.35 -12.98
N TYR A 160 7.10 -0.67 -12.90
CA TYR A 160 6.04 -0.78 -13.90
C TYR A 160 5.42 0.58 -14.22
N ILE A 161 5.32 0.88 -15.51
CA ILE A 161 4.59 2.03 -16.03
C ILE A 161 3.93 1.66 -17.36
N GLU A 162 2.67 2.02 -17.52
CA GLU A 162 1.88 1.82 -18.73
C GLU A 162 0.91 2.97 -18.89
N CYS A 163 0.63 3.41 -20.11
CA CYS A 163 -0.37 4.44 -20.37
C CYS A 163 -1.10 4.20 -21.68
N SER A 164 -2.24 4.87 -21.85
CA SER A 164 -3.08 4.78 -23.04
C SER A 164 -2.38 5.28 -24.31
N ASP A 165 -1.41 6.21 -24.17
CA ASP A 165 -0.58 6.69 -25.26
C ASP A 165 0.92 6.50 -24.93
N PRO A 166 1.55 5.40 -25.41
CA PRO A 166 2.95 5.12 -25.14
C PRO A 166 3.94 6.20 -25.61
N SER A 167 3.54 7.12 -26.47
CA SER A 167 4.39 8.22 -26.92
C SER A 167 4.66 9.24 -25.82
N LEU A 168 3.82 9.26 -24.77
CA LEU A 168 3.95 10.12 -23.60
C LEU A 168 5.04 9.68 -22.63
N LEU A 169 5.46 8.40 -22.72
CA LEU A 169 6.53 7.87 -21.87
C LEU A 169 7.88 8.35 -22.37
N PRO A 170 8.79 8.81 -21.49
CA PRO A 170 10.16 9.11 -21.85
C PRO A 170 10.83 7.92 -22.54
N LYS A 171 11.63 8.19 -23.57
CA LYS A 171 12.30 7.11 -24.32
C LYS A 171 13.25 6.26 -23.46
N GLU A 172 13.79 6.83 -22.39
CA GLU A 172 14.67 6.17 -21.44
C GLU A 172 13.93 5.22 -20.48
N GLU A 173 12.66 5.48 -20.18
CA GLU A 173 11.85 4.64 -19.29
C GLU A 173 11.36 3.33 -19.95
N LYS A 174 11.52 3.19 -21.27
CA LYS A 174 11.35 1.91 -21.95
C LYS A 174 12.37 0.85 -21.52
N LYS A 175 13.35 1.23 -20.73
CA LYS A 175 14.42 0.38 -20.16
C LYS A 175 14.33 0.22 -18.65
N VAL A 176 13.19 0.41 -18.02
CA VAL A 176 13.02 -0.05 -16.64
C VAL A 176 12.98 -1.57 -16.70
N GLY A 177 14.18 -2.13 -16.91
CA GLY A 177 14.43 -3.54 -16.73
C GLY A 177 14.08 -3.93 -15.30
N LYS A 178 13.73 -5.17 -15.10
CA LYS A 178 13.53 -5.80 -13.79
C LYS A 178 14.63 -5.32 -12.85
N GLY A 179 14.28 -4.37 -11.96
CA GLY A 179 15.15 -3.99 -10.86
C GLY A 179 15.33 -5.22 -9.98
N GLU A 180 16.53 -5.73 -9.92
CA GLU A 180 16.95 -6.62 -8.85
C GLU A 180 16.92 -5.79 -7.55
N TYR A 181 16.00 -6.13 -6.65
CA TYR A 181 16.01 -5.75 -5.25
C TYR A 181 16.22 -7.00 -4.41
#